data_3ee2992605267dba46451aaba9acb2da
#
_entry.id   3ee2992605267dba46451aaba9acb2da
#
_cell.length_a   1.000
_cell.length_b   1.000
_cell.length_c   1.000
_cell.angle_alpha   90.00
_cell.angle_beta   90.00
_cell.angle_gamma   90.00
#
_symmetry.space_group_name_H-M   'P 1'
#
loop_
_entity.id
_entity.type
_entity.pdbx_description
1 polymer ?
#
loop_
_entity_poly.entity_id
_entity_poly.type
_entity_poly.pdbx_seq_one_letter_code
_entity_poly.pdbx_strand_id
1 'polypeptide(L)'
;MKLTPFAKIILILLVLGVSIGGYRSWLRMQPTGRAAQIGGKNSAAQAGNQSIDSAGSIGGELQFITSASKKGWIVEQIDKFNALETTQIPVALKSVETREAMHQILDGKAKPALWSPSSVIWADRLAQAYKGKSILDTSDPNSYRVILRTPLVFLATKEKARFLRPLLGSTECWTNIRDLSDRKKRVPWGAFKWAHADPLNANSGMLALALILADYADRTAQSGSIETVANSRGFISYLKSVEKRIVYNTAVEKGSSALVASFVADPSRYDFIVAYESDGLKEVSKNSEFAVIYPNPTANSENAVAALDGEWLTPEQKAGANAFIKFLAQPEAARDGLKEHFRPVRGASLSSEISRYSTNGFRESYSSIELPPYAALNAAAFKWRIEIAKKSG
;
A
#
# COMPACT_ATOMS: atom_id res chain seq x y z
N MET A 1 -8.02 36.45 -38.25
CA MET A 1 -9.27 35.91 -38.79
C MET A 1 -9.86 34.92 -37.80
N LYS A 2 -11.07 35.13 -37.28
CA LYS A 2 -11.74 34.20 -36.39
C LYS A 2 -12.47 33.16 -37.24
N LEU A 3 -12.12 31.89 -37.05
CA LEU A 3 -12.78 30.74 -37.71
C LEU A 3 -14.26 30.67 -37.32
N THR A 4 -15.14 30.49 -38.32
CA THR A 4 -16.58 30.29 -38.07
C THR A 4 -16.84 28.97 -37.29
N PRO A 5 -17.96 28.86 -36.55
CA PRO A 5 -18.29 27.61 -35.82
C PRO A 5 -18.30 26.38 -36.72
N PHE A 6 -18.74 26.51 -37.98
CA PHE A 6 -18.74 25.42 -38.96
C PHE A 6 -17.32 24.97 -39.36
N ALA A 7 -16.40 25.92 -39.55
CA ALA A 7 -14.99 25.62 -39.84
C ALA A 7 -14.28 24.92 -38.69
N LYS A 8 -14.66 25.16 -37.42
CA LYS A 8 -14.15 24.46 -36.23
C LYS A 8 -14.61 23.03 -36.19
N ILE A 9 -15.86 22.72 -36.54
CA ILE A 9 -16.41 21.36 -36.60
C ILE A 9 -15.69 20.54 -37.68
N ILE A 10 -15.46 21.11 -38.87
CA ILE A 10 -14.72 20.43 -39.95
C ILE A 10 -13.27 20.13 -39.53
N LEU A 11 -12.61 21.06 -38.82
CA LEU A 11 -11.25 20.87 -38.34
C LEU A 11 -11.17 19.72 -37.31
N ILE A 12 -12.14 19.62 -36.39
CA ILE A 12 -12.23 18.54 -35.40
C ILE A 12 -12.45 17.17 -36.07
N LEU A 13 -13.30 17.11 -37.07
CA LEU A 13 -13.57 15.87 -37.83
C LEU A 13 -12.35 15.43 -38.67
N LEU A 14 -11.57 16.38 -39.22
CA LEU A 14 -10.31 16.08 -39.92
C LEU A 14 -9.24 15.52 -38.95
N VAL A 15 -9.09 16.10 -37.75
CA VAL A 15 -8.13 15.63 -36.74
C VAL A 15 -8.50 14.24 -36.26
N LEU A 16 -9.80 13.96 -36.03
CA LEU A 16 -10.28 12.60 -35.64
C LEU A 16 -10.08 11.60 -36.78
N GLY A 17 -10.32 11.98 -38.04
CA GLY A 17 -10.11 11.09 -39.19
C GLY A 17 -8.64 10.70 -39.42
N VAL A 18 -7.71 11.63 -39.22
CA VAL A 18 -6.25 11.36 -39.31
C VAL A 18 -5.80 10.45 -38.14
N SER A 19 -6.33 10.66 -36.95
CA SER A 19 -6.00 9.81 -35.77
C SER A 19 -6.45 8.36 -35.94
N ILE A 20 -7.65 8.13 -36.50
CA ILE A 20 -8.18 6.78 -36.76
C ILE A 20 -7.47 6.10 -37.92
N GLY A 21 -7.17 6.87 -38.99
CA GLY A 21 -6.42 6.36 -40.16
C GLY A 21 -4.97 5.99 -39.82
N GLY A 22 -4.28 6.82 -39.04
CA GLY A 22 -2.92 6.59 -38.58
C GLY A 22 -2.82 5.33 -37.68
N TYR A 23 -3.78 5.13 -36.80
CA TYR A 23 -3.83 3.95 -35.92
C TYR A 23 -4.07 2.65 -36.68
N ARG A 24 -4.95 2.66 -37.68
CA ARG A 24 -5.18 1.48 -38.55
C ARG A 24 -3.99 1.14 -39.47
N SER A 25 -3.25 2.14 -39.94
CA SER A 25 -2.04 1.91 -40.76
C SER A 25 -0.90 1.36 -39.91
N TRP A 26 -0.74 1.82 -38.67
CA TRP A 26 0.26 1.29 -37.73
C TRP A 26 -0.01 -0.18 -37.37
N LEU A 27 -1.28 -0.59 -37.18
CA LEU A 27 -1.65 -1.99 -36.93
C LEU A 27 -1.35 -2.93 -38.12
N ARG A 28 -1.27 -2.42 -39.35
CA ARG A 28 -0.93 -3.22 -40.56
C ARG A 28 0.56 -3.35 -40.84
N MET A 29 1.40 -2.59 -40.15
CA MET A 29 2.87 -2.62 -40.34
C MET A 29 3.60 -3.54 -39.34
N GLN A 30 2.92 -4.36 -38.57
CA GLN A 30 3.58 -5.36 -37.74
C GLN A 30 3.95 -6.58 -38.60
N PRO A 31 5.24 -6.99 -38.68
CA PRO A 31 5.69 -8.11 -39.51
C PRO A 31 5.25 -9.43 -38.92
N THR A 32 4.52 -10.24 -39.70
CA THR A 32 4.26 -11.64 -39.43
C THR A 32 5.52 -12.44 -39.79
N GLY A 33 6.39 -12.66 -38.83
CA GLY A 33 7.60 -13.48 -39.00
C GLY A 33 7.36 -14.95 -38.65
N ARG A 34 7.53 -15.79 -39.63
CA ARG A 34 7.52 -17.26 -39.54
C ARG A 34 8.81 -17.78 -38.89
N ALA A 35 8.67 -18.83 -38.11
CA ALA A 35 9.67 -19.48 -37.29
C ALA A 35 10.92 -19.96 -38.03
N ALA A 36 12.08 -19.88 -37.36
CA ALA A 36 13.19 -20.82 -37.48
C ALA A 36 13.72 -21.13 -36.09
N GLN A 37 13.72 -22.41 -35.70
CA GLN A 37 14.33 -22.96 -34.51
C GLN A 37 15.86 -22.86 -34.58
N ILE A 38 16.48 -22.31 -33.52
CA ILE A 38 17.80 -22.78 -33.03
C ILE A 38 17.86 -22.43 -31.54
N GLY A 39 18.28 -23.40 -30.72
CA GLY A 39 18.25 -23.33 -29.27
C GLY A 39 19.30 -22.43 -28.65
N GLY A 40 18.94 -21.94 -27.46
CA GLY A 40 19.84 -21.19 -26.58
C GLY A 40 19.07 -20.73 -25.36
N LYS A 41 19.37 -21.33 -24.21
CA LYS A 41 18.81 -20.99 -22.89
C LYS A 41 19.12 -19.53 -22.53
N ASN A 42 18.11 -18.76 -22.20
CA ASN A 42 18.16 -17.70 -21.17
C ASN A 42 16.75 -17.26 -20.85
N SER A 43 16.33 -17.54 -19.60
CA SER A 43 15.03 -17.18 -19.05
C SER A 43 15.06 -15.72 -18.62
N ALA A 44 14.29 -14.88 -19.31
CA ALA A 44 13.88 -13.56 -18.79
C ALA A 44 12.35 -13.54 -18.77
N ALA A 45 11.79 -13.47 -17.57
CA ALA A 45 10.35 -13.47 -17.33
C ALA A 45 9.70 -12.20 -17.89
N GLN A 46 8.91 -12.32 -18.93
CA GLN A 46 7.95 -11.30 -19.36
C GLN A 46 6.67 -11.45 -18.54
N ALA A 47 6.39 -10.46 -17.68
CA ALA A 47 5.10 -10.31 -17.04
C ALA A 47 4.06 -9.81 -18.06
N GLY A 48 3.34 -10.73 -18.66
CA GLY A 48 2.19 -10.44 -19.50
C GLY A 48 0.99 -10.06 -18.64
N ASN A 49 0.42 -8.89 -18.92
CA ASN A 49 -0.84 -8.42 -18.37
C ASN A 49 -1.96 -9.18 -19.10
N GLN A 50 -2.39 -10.33 -18.59
CA GLN A 50 -3.58 -11.02 -19.06
C GLN A 50 -4.79 -10.59 -18.23
N SER A 51 -5.74 -9.94 -18.88
CA SER A 51 -7.11 -9.79 -18.38
C SER A 51 -7.71 -11.19 -18.25
N ILE A 52 -7.93 -11.62 -17.00
CA ILE A 52 -8.59 -12.89 -16.72
C ILE A 52 -10.06 -12.59 -16.52
N ASP A 53 -10.86 -13.07 -17.46
CA ASP A 53 -12.30 -13.16 -17.38
C ASP A 53 -12.72 -14.00 -16.16
N SER A 54 -13.85 -13.61 -15.59
CA SER A 54 -14.53 -14.21 -14.46
C SER A 54 -14.90 -15.67 -14.75
N ALA A 55 -14.03 -16.61 -14.40
CA ALA A 55 -14.38 -18.00 -14.22
C ALA A 55 -13.64 -18.52 -13.01
N GLY A 56 -14.34 -19.22 -12.13
CA GLY A 56 -13.75 -19.89 -10.99
C GLY A 56 -12.55 -20.73 -11.41
N SER A 57 -11.52 -20.78 -10.58
CA SER A 57 -10.30 -21.53 -10.80
C SER A 57 -10.60 -22.98 -11.24
N ILE A 58 -10.67 -23.20 -12.54
CA ILE A 58 -10.64 -24.53 -13.17
C ILE A 58 -9.20 -24.75 -13.63
N GLY A 59 -8.32 -24.97 -12.67
CA GLY A 59 -6.94 -25.30 -12.93
C GLY A 59 -6.19 -25.23 -11.62
N GLY A 60 -5.66 -26.33 -11.15
CA GLY A 60 -4.96 -26.63 -9.92
C GLY A 60 -4.03 -25.60 -9.26
N GLU A 61 -4.39 -24.31 -9.19
CA GLU A 61 -3.61 -23.27 -8.55
C GLU A 61 -4.38 -22.60 -7.40
N LEU A 62 -3.67 -22.27 -6.32
CA LEU A 62 -4.19 -21.46 -5.22
C LEU A 62 -3.99 -19.99 -5.55
N GLN A 63 -5.06 -19.29 -5.89
CA GLN A 63 -4.96 -17.84 -6.11
C GLN A 63 -4.64 -17.13 -4.78
N PHE A 64 -3.55 -16.37 -4.76
CA PHE A 64 -3.14 -15.52 -3.64
C PHE A 64 -3.19 -14.05 -4.05
N ILE A 65 -3.96 -13.24 -3.32
CA ILE A 65 -4.06 -11.79 -3.56
C ILE A 65 -3.27 -11.02 -2.51
N THR A 66 -2.40 -10.08 -2.96
CA THR A 66 -1.65 -9.16 -2.08
C THR A 66 -1.44 -7.80 -2.74
N SER A 67 -1.04 -6.78 -1.95
CA SER A 67 -0.68 -5.46 -2.46
C SER A 67 0.75 -5.41 -3.01
N ALA A 68 1.04 -4.41 -3.86
CA ALA A 68 2.33 -4.26 -4.51
C ALA A 68 3.51 -4.07 -3.54
N SER A 69 3.30 -3.43 -2.39
CA SER A 69 4.35 -3.17 -1.38
C SER A 69 4.94 -4.44 -0.75
N LYS A 70 4.23 -5.57 -0.82
CA LYS A 70 4.68 -6.86 -0.26
C LYS A 70 5.23 -7.80 -1.32
N LYS A 71 5.12 -7.46 -2.61
CA LYS A 71 5.37 -8.35 -3.73
C LYS A 71 6.78 -8.96 -3.70
N GLY A 72 7.81 -8.19 -3.37
CA GLY A 72 9.19 -8.68 -3.35
C GLY A 72 9.35 -9.93 -2.48
N TRP A 73 9.03 -9.81 -1.19
CA TRP A 73 9.12 -10.92 -0.25
C TRP A 73 8.22 -12.11 -0.62
N ILE A 74 6.94 -11.84 -0.96
CA ILE A 74 5.97 -12.92 -1.16
C ILE A 74 6.22 -13.75 -2.40
N VAL A 75 6.76 -13.15 -3.49
CA VAL A 75 7.16 -13.89 -4.69
C VAL A 75 8.24 -14.90 -4.35
N GLU A 76 9.27 -14.50 -3.61
CA GLU A 76 10.33 -15.42 -3.18
C GLU A 76 9.76 -16.59 -2.37
N GLN A 77 8.80 -16.31 -1.47
CA GLN A 77 8.18 -17.35 -0.65
C GLN A 77 7.30 -18.31 -1.48
N ILE A 78 6.57 -17.78 -2.46
CA ILE A 78 5.76 -18.59 -3.38
C ILE A 78 6.65 -19.50 -4.22
N ASP A 79 7.75 -18.97 -4.76
CA ASP A 79 8.69 -19.75 -5.57
C ASP A 79 9.30 -20.89 -4.75
N LYS A 80 9.70 -20.62 -3.50
CA LYS A 80 10.21 -21.65 -2.56
C LYS A 80 9.18 -22.71 -2.24
N PHE A 81 7.93 -22.31 -1.95
CA PHE A 81 6.84 -23.23 -1.64
C PHE A 81 6.50 -24.10 -2.83
N ASN A 82 6.38 -23.52 -4.01
CA ASN A 82 6.03 -24.23 -5.24
C ASN A 82 7.13 -25.21 -5.68
N ALA A 83 8.38 -24.99 -5.26
CA ALA A 83 9.50 -25.89 -5.54
C ALA A 83 9.58 -27.11 -4.60
N LEU A 84 8.75 -27.17 -3.53
CA LEU A 84 8.72 -28.32 -2.62
C LEU A 84 8.07 -29.52 -3.32
N GLU A 85 8.68 -30.70 -3.21
CA GLU A 85 8.11 -31.98 -3.71
C GLU A 85 6.74 -32.31 -3.06
N THR A 86 6.49 -31.78 -1.87
CA THR A 86 5.23 -31.97 -1.13
C THR A 86 4.11 -31.05 -1.58
N THR A 87 4.39 -30.04 -2.42
CA THR A 87 3.36 -29.10 -2.91
C THR A 87 2.51 -29.78 -3.97
N GLN A 88 1.25 -30.05 -3.61
CA GLN A 88 0.28 -30.67 -4.53
C GLN A 88 -0.41 -29.65 -5.43
N ILE A 89 -0.66 -28.43 -4.93
CA ILE A 89 -1.32 -27.35 -5.65
C ILE A 89 -0.44 -26.10 -5.54
N PRO A 90 0.12 -25.58 -6.64
CA PRO A 90 0.98 -24.40 -6.61
C PRO A 90 0.19 -23.13 -6.26
N VAL A 91 0.87 -22.14 -5.69
CA VAL A 91 0.33 -20.82 -5.40
C VAL A 91 0.62 -19.88 -6.57
N ALA A 92 -0.42 -19.16 -7.03
CA ALA A 92 -0.32 -18.13 -8.06
C ALA A 92 -0.67 -16.76 -7.49
N LEU A 93 0.20 -15.75 -7.76
CA LEU A 93 0.07 -14.41 -7.19
C LEU A 93 -0.74 -13.47 -8.09
N LYS A 94 -1.68 -12.75 -7.48
CA LYS A 94 -2.34 -11.59 -8.08
C LYS A 94 -2.09 -10.34 -7.22
N SER A 95 -1.63 -9.24 -7.84
CA SER A 95 -1.39 -7.98 -7.13
C SER A 95 -2.62 -7.09 -7.24
N VAL A 96 -3.25 -6.80 -6.08
CA VAL A 96 -4.42 -5.90 -5.97
C VAL A 96 -4.30 -5.17 -4.63
N GLU A 97 -4.58 -3.86 -4.59
CA GLU A 97 -4.56 -3.09 -3.35
C GLU A 97 -5.58 -3.64 -2.33
N THR A 98 -5.22 -3.60 -1.05
CA THR A 98 -5.95 -4.31 0.03
C THR A 98 -7.43 -4.01 0.05
N ARG A 99 -7.83 -2.73 -0.07
CA ARG A 99 -9.24 -2.33 -0.07
C ARG A 99 -9.99 -2.87 -1.28
N GLU A 100 -9.39 -2.74 -2.45
CA GLU A 100 -9.97 -3.22 -3.70
C GLU A 100 -10.12 -4.75 -3.68
N ALA A 101 -9.11 -5.48 -3.21
CA ALA A 101 -9.18 -6.93 -3.04
C ALA A 101 -10.33 -7.33 -2.11
N MET A 102 -10.48 -6.66 -0.96
CA MET A 102 -11.61 -6.90 -0.04
C MET A 102 -12.96 -6.72 -0.73
N HIS A 103 -13.15 -5.63 -1.50
CA HIS A 103 -14.39 -5.40 -2.23
C HIS A 103 -14.62 -6.45 -3.31
N GLN A 104 -13.59 -6.83 -4.07
CA GLN A 104 -13.72 -7.88 -5.08
C GLN A 104 -14.13 -9.24 -4.47
N ILE A 105 -13.63 -9.56 -3.27
CA ILE A 105 -14.03 -10.78 -2.54
C ILE A 105 -15.47 -10.67 -2.06
N LEU A 106 -15.87 -9.54 -1.45
CA LEU A 106 -17.23 -9.30 -0.98
C LEU A 106 -18.28 -9.34 -2.10
N ASP A 107 -17.92 -8.81 -3.27
CA ASP A 107 -18.75 -8.79 -4.47
C ASP A 107 -18.77 -10.14 -5.23
N GLY A 108 -17.97 -11.13 -4.80
CA GLY A 108 -17.80 -12.41 -5.49
C GLY A 108 -17.05 -12.34 -6.82
N LYS A 109 -16.44 -11.18 -7.14
CA LYS A 109 -15.62 -10.94 -8.34
C LYS A 109 -14.24 -11.59 -8.25
N ALA A 110 -13.72 -11.77 -7.03
CA ALA A 110 -12.51 -12.52 -6.75
C ALA A 110 -12.84 -13.64 -5.76
N LYS A 111 -12.27 -14.83 -6.02
CA LYS A 111 -12.48 -16.05 -5.24
C LYS A 111 -11.12 -16.68 -4.86
N PRO A 112 -10.24 -15.94 -4.15
CA PRO A 112 -8.91 -16.45 -3.83
C PRO A 112 -8.97 -17.52 -2.74
N ALA A 113 -7.95 -18.39 -2.70
CA ALA A 113 -7.69 -19.28 -1.58
C ALA A 113 -6.94 -18.55 -0.45
N LEU A 114 -6.10 -17.57 -0.82
CA LEU A 114 -5.23 -16.84 0.08
C LEU A 114 -5.35 -15.34 -0.17
N TRP A 115 -5.34 -14.55 0.90
CA TRP A 115 -5.32 -13.09 0.84
C TRP A 115 -4.34 -12.53 1.87
N SER A 116 -3.56 -11.53 1.48
CA SER A 116 -2.67 -10.81 2.40
C SER A 116 -3.13 -9.37 2.60
N PRO A 117 -4.03 -9.11 3.57
CA PRO A 117 -4.39 -7.74 3.93
C PRO A 117 -3.21 -7.00 4.57
N SER A 118 -3.20 -5.68 4.48
CA SER A 118 -2.13 -4.84 5.03
C SER A 118 -2.35 -4.42 6.49
N SER A 119 -3.45 -4.80 7.08
CA SER A 119 -3.73 -4.74 8.52
C SER A 119 -4.97 -5.57 8.87
N VAL A 120 -5.09 -5.94 10.13
CA VAL A 120 -6.21 -6.76 10.65
C VAL A 120 -7.57 -6.11 10.43
N ILE A 121 -7.65 -4.77 10.45
CA ILE A 121 -8.93 -4.04 10.26
C ILE A 121 -9.62 -4.39 8.93
N TRP A 122 -8.87 -4.73 7.88
CA TRP A 122 -9.42 -5.16 6.59
C TRP A 122 -9.92 -6.59 6.66
N ALA A 123 -9.20 -7.47 7.37
CA ALA A 123 -9.58 -8.85 7.59
C ALA A 123 -10.86 -8.94 8.41
N ASP A 124 -10.94 -8.20 9.52
CA ASP A 124 -12.14 -8.10 10.36
C ASP A 124 -13.32 -7.54 9.57
N ARG A 125 -13.08 -6.53 8.74
CA ARG A 125 -14.13 -5.99 7.87
C ARG A 125 -14.62 -7.01 6.85
N LEU A 126 -13.74 -7.80 6.26
CA LEU A 126 -14.12 -8.88 5.36
C LEU A 126 -14.98 -9.91 6.10
N ALA A 127 -14.51 -10.38 7.25
CA ALA A 127 -15.21 -11.38 8.07
C ALA A 127 -16.63 -10.92 8.48
N GLN A 128 -16.77 -9.64 8.88
CA GLN A 128 -18.05 -9.07 9.31
C GLN A 128 -19.01 -8.75 8.15
N ALA A 129 -18.48 -8.36 6.99
CA ALA A 129 -19.31 -7.92 5.86
C ALA A 129 -19.67 -9.04 4.89
N TYR A 130 -18.99 -10.18 4.94
CA TYR A 130 -19.26 -11.29 4.07
C TYR A 130 -20.63 -11.89 4.36
N LYS A 131 -21.44 -12.05 3.33
CA LYS A 131 -22.80 -12.61 3.47
C LYS A 131 -22.73 -14.13 3.46
N GLY A 132 -23.36 -14.76 4.45
CA GLY A 132 -23.38 -16.23 4.61
C GLY A 132 -22.46 -16.72 5.71
N LYS A 133 -21.91 -17.93 5.55
CA LYS A 133 -20.93 -18.50 6.49
C LYS A 133 -19.65 -17.66 6.47
N SER A 134 -19.09 -17.34 7.64
CA SER A 134 -17.81 -16.64 7.71
C SER A 134 -16.72 -17.41 6.96
N ILE A 135 -15.98 -16.68 6.11
CA ILE A 135 -14.90 -17.24 5.31
C ILE A 135 -13.52 -16.97 5.93
N LEU A 136 -13.45 -16.27 7.06
CA LEU A 136 -12.22 -15.87 7.71
C LEU A 136 -12.46 -15.72 9.21
N ASP A 137 -11.57 -16.32 10.01
CA ASP A 137 -11.46 -16.10 11.45
C ASP A 137 -10.11 -15.50 11.76
N THR A 138 -10.09 -14.22 12.16
CA THR A 138 -8.86 -13.47 12.49
C THR A 138 -8.26 -13.89 13.83
N SER A 139 -8.99 -14.64 14.65
CA SER A 139 -8.50 -15.18 15.94
C SER A 139 -7.84 -16.55 15.80
N ASP A 140 -8.12 -17.29 14.70
CA ASP A 140 -7.49 -18.59 14.42
C ASP A 140 -6.16 -18.40 13.66
N PRO A 141 -5.00 -18.77 14.25
CA PRO A 141 -3.70 -18.66 13.59
C PRO A 141 -3.52 -19.57 12.36
N ASN A 142 -4.42 -20.53 12.11
CA ASN A 142 -4.46 -21.30 10.87
C ASN A 142 -5.27 -20.59 9.76
N SER A 143 -6.19 -19.72 10.14
CA SER A 143 -6.99 -18.90 9.21
C SER A 143 -6.34 -17.55 8.91
N TYR A 144 -5.74 -16.90 9.93
CA TYR A 144 -5.10 -15.60 9.82
C TYR A 144 -3.80 -15.54 10.62
N ARG A 145 -2.70 -15.20 9.97
CA ARG A 145 -1.39 -15.11 10.62
C ARG A 145 -0.58 -13.91 10.16
N VAL A 146 -0.15 -13.09 11.11
CA VAL A 146 0.83 -12.00 10.86
C VAL A 146 2.23 -12.61 10.88
N ILE A 147 2.97 -12.46 9.78
CA ILE A 147 4.33 -12.98 9.62
C ILE A 147 5.36 -11.86 9.84
N LEU A 148 5.14 -10.72 9.21
CA LEU A 148 6.04 -9.56 9.22
C LEU A 148 5.25 -8.29 9.53
N ARG A 149 5.97 -7.25 9.99
CA ARG A 149 5.45 -5.89 10.18
C ARG A 149 6.33 -4.86 9.51
N THR A 150 5.75 -3.72 9.25
CA THR A 150 6.47 -2.51 8.84
C THR A 150 5.74 -1.29 9.41
N PRO A 151 6.38 -0.47 10.27
CA PRO A 151 5.77 0.75 10.75
C PRO A 151 5.70 1.81 9.67
N LEU A 152 4.79 2.79 9.82
CA LEU A 152 4.85 4.02 9.04
C LEU A 152 6.03 4.89 9.49
N VAL A 153 6.67 5.50 8.51
CA VAL A 153 7.73 6.49 8.69
C VAL A 153 7.50 7.67 7.74
N PHE A 154 8.18 8.78 8.02
CA PHE A 154 8.34 9.85 7.05
C PHE A 154 9.66 9.63 6.32
N LEU A 155 9.60 9.49 4.99
CA LEU A 155 10.76 9.42 4.10
C LEU A 155 11.08 10.83 3.62
N ALA A 156 12.31 11.29 3.83
CA ALA A 156 12.78 12.62 3.49
C ALA A 156 14.22 12.56 2.94
N THR A 157 14.70 13.65 2.34
CA THR A 157 16.14 13.80 2.15
C THR A 157 16.86 13.97 3.50
N LYS A 158 18.09 13.52 3.60
CA LYS A 158 18.89 13.58 4.84
C LYS A 158 19.04 15.01 5.37
N GLU A 159 19.18 15.97 4.47
CA GLU A 159 19.22 17.40 4.77
C GLU A 159 17.92 17.85 5.48
N LYS A 160 16.77 17.61 4.87
CA LYS A 160 15.46 17.97 5.44
C LYS A 160 15.18 17.20 6.72
N ALA A 161 15.56 15.91 6.76
CA ALA A 161 15.37 15.08 7.94
C ALA A 161 16.12 15.57 9.17
N ARG A 162 17.30 16.19 9.03
CA ARG A 162 18.02 16.80 10.17
C ARG A 162 17.20 17.87 10.87
N PHE A 163 16.54 18.74 10.11
CA PHE A 163 15.66 19.78 10.65
C PHE A 163 14.35 19.23 11.17
N LEU A 164 13.73 18.30 10.41
CA LEU A 164 12.38 17.81 10.70
C LEU A 164 12.33 16.77 11.83
N ARG A 165 13.41 16.03 12.08
CA ARG A 165 13.44 14.92 13.07
C ARG A 165 13.06 15.35 14.48
N PRO A 166 13.54 16.46 15.06
CA PRO A 166 13.13 16.88 16.40
C PRO A 166 11.64 17.25 16.47
N LEU A 167 11.05 17.69 15.37
CA LEU A 167 9.64 18.06 15.29
C LEU A 167 8.73 16.84 15.06
N LEU A 168 9.09 16.04 14.06
CA LEU A 168 8.24 14.93 13.57
C LEU A 168 8.46 13.61 14.33
N GLY A 169 9.57 13.45 15.02
CA GLY A 169 9.86 12.30 15.89
C GLY A 169 9.42 12.49 17.35
N SER A 170 8.73 13.57 17.67
CA SER A 170 8.21 13.87 19.01
C SER A 170 6.75 13.41 19.15
N THR A 171 6.26 13.40 20.39
CA THR A 171 4.82 13.19 20.70
C THR A 171 3.92 14.30 20.16
N GLU A 172 4.50 15.48 19.83
CA GLU A 172 3.83 16.60 19.22
C GLU A 172 3.85 16.56 17.67
N CYS A 173 4.11 15.41 17.08
CA CYS A 173 4.32 15.22 15.64
C CYS A 173 3.25 15.92 14.79
N TRP A 174 1.99 15.59 14.99
CA TRP A 174 0.88 16.10 14.19
C TRP A 174 0.55 17.56 14.48
N THR A 175 0.76 18.02 15.72
CA THR A 175 0.73 19.45 16.07
C THR A 175 1.83 20.22 15.32
N ASN A 176 3.04 19.67 15.25
CA ASN A 176 4.14 20.29 14.51
C ASN A 176 3.86 20.36 13.01
N ILE A 177 3.30 19.31 12.41
CA ILE A 177 2.87 19.31 10.99
C ILE A 177 1.78 20.36 10.76
N ARG A 178 0.78 20.46 11.65
CA ARG A 178 -0.25 21.49 11.60
C ARG A 178 0.36 22.90 11.67
N ASP A 179 1.27 23.14 12.61
CA ASP A 179 1.89 24.46 12.80
C ASP A 179 2.78 24.86 11.62
N LEU A 180 3.48 23.89 10.99
CA LEU A 180 4.20 24.10 9.73
C LEU A 180 3.22 24.39 8.57
N SER A 181 2.11 23.64 8.49
CA SER A 181 1.07 23.84 7.49
C SER A 181 0.36 25.19 7.60
N ASP A 182 0.14 25.67 8.83
CA ASP A 182 -0.45 26.99 9.13
C ASP A 182 0.57 28.14 9.15
N ARG A 183 1.87 27.86 8.89
CA ARG A 183 2.98 28.83 8.92
C ARG A 183 3.24 29.46 10.30
N LYS A 184 2.77 28.85 11.40
CA LYS A 184 3.17 29.21 12.76
C LYS A 184 4.62 28.84 13.05
N LYS A 185 5.07 27.73 12.45
CA LYS A 185 6.47 27.32 12.32
C LYS A 185 6.87 27.39 10.86
N ARG A 186 8.16 27.56 10.59
CA ARG A 186 8.68 27.67 9.21
C ARG A 186 9.82 26.72 8.99
N VAL A 187 9.92 26.17 7.79
CA VAL A 187 11.08 25.45 7.29
C VAL A 187 12.05 26.44 6.63
N PRO A 188 13.37 26.24 6.71
CA PRO A 188 14.35 27.20 6.18
C PRO A 188 14.40 27.28 4.65
N TRP A 189 13.80 26.31 3.94
CA TRP A 189 13.83 26.21 2.48
C TRP A 189 12.55 26.69 1.79
N GLY A 190 11.67 27.42 2.45
CA GLY A 190 10.52 28.09 1.85
C GLY A 190 9.16 27.46 2.22
N ALA A 191 8.37 27.04 1.22
CA ALA A 191 7.04 26.53 1.49
C ALA A 191 7.07 25.06 1.94
N PHE A 192 6.46 24.78 3.09
CA PHE A 192 6.29 23.41 3.59
C PHE A 192 5.34 22.60 2.68
N LYS A 193 5.75 21.37 2.33
CA LYS A 193 5.03 20.46 1.44
C LYS A 193 5.25 19.02 1.86
N TRP A 194 4.19 18.26 1.99
CA TRP A 194 4.27 16.84 2.34
C TRP A 194 3.16 16.04 1.69
N ALA A 195 3.24 14.72 1.71
CA ALA A 195 2.19 13.86 1.17
C ALA A 195 2.08 12.52 1.88
N HIS A 196 0.90 11.96 1.86
CA HIS A 196 0.61 10.54 2.07
C HIS A 196 -0.27 10.03 0.93
N ALA A 197 -0.31 8.71 0.72
CA ALA A 197 -1.19 8.13 -0.27
C ALA A 197 -2.67 8.33 0.09
N ASP A 198 -3.54 8.33 -0.91
CA ASP A 198 -4.98 8.47 -0.70
C ASP A 198 -5.51 7.39 0.25
N PRO A 199 -6.15 7.77 1.39
CA PRO A 199 -6.63 6.81 2.40
C PRO A 199 -7.71 5.85 1.88
N LEU A 200 -8.43 6.21 0.82
CA LEU A 200 -9.42 5.34 0.20
C LEU A 200 -8.80 4.32 -0.76
N ASN A 201 -7.57 4.53 -1.20
CA ASN A 201 -6.90 3.68 -2.19
C ASN A 201 -5.74 2.88 -1.59
N ALA A 202 -5.10 3.38 -0.53
CA ALA A 202 -3.91 2.77 0.03
C ALA A 202 -3.95 2.66 1.56
N ASN A 203 -3.49 1.52 2.08
CA ASN A 203 -3.42 1.31 3.53
C ASN A 203 -2.46 2.28 4.23
N SER A 204 -1.34 2.70 3.62
CA SER A 204 -0.45 3.70 4.25
C SER A 204 -1.13 5.05 4.46
N GLY A 205 -2.00 5.47 3.54
CA GLY A 205 -2.83 6.66 3.71
C GLY A 205 -3.88 6.48 4.82
N MET A 206 -4.50 5.29 4.89
CA MET A 206 -5.43 4.96 5.97
C MET A 206 -4.73 4.98 7.34
N LEU A 207 -3.52 4.45 7.44
CA LEU A 207 -2.73 4.47 8.67
C LEU A 207 -2.26 5.88 9.05
N ALA A 208 -1.91 6.73 8.07
CA ALA A 208 -1.61 8.15 8.32
C ALA A 208 -2.82 8.87 8.93
N LEU A 209 -3.99 8.61 8.36
CA LEU A 209 -5.24 9.17 8.88
C LEU A 209 -5.61 8.62 10.27
N ALA A 210 -5.29 7.34 10.55
CA ALA A 210 -5.44 6.75 11.88
C ALA A 210 -4.59 7.48 12.92
N LEU A 211 -3.34 7.82 12.59
CA LEU A 211 -2.45 8.58 13.46
C LEU A 211 -2.96 9.99 13.72
N ILE A 212 -3.47 10.69 12.70
CA ILE A 212 -4.06 12.04 12.88
C ILE A 212 -5.32 11.99 13.72
N LEU A 213 -6.15 10.95 13.55
CA LEU A 213 -7.37 10.77 14.35
C LEU A 213 -7.06 10.47 15.81
N ALA A 214 -6.08 9.56 16.06
CA ALA A 214 -5.63 9.22 17.41
C ALA A 214 -5.05 10.45 18.13
N ASP A 215 -4.16 11.20 17.48
CA ASP A 215 -3.58 12.43 18.05
C ASP A 215 -4.66 13.47 18.42
N TYR A 216 -5.67 13.65 17.55
CA TYR A 216 -6.78 14.54 17.85
C TYR A 216 -7.63 14.07 19.03
N ALA A 217 -7.95 12.77 19.09
CA ALA A 217 -8.74 12.20 20.17
C ALA A 217 -8.02 12.34 21.52
N ASP A 218 -6.73 12.02 21.58
CA ASP A 218 -5.92 12.10 22.79
C ASP A 218 -5.82 13.55 23.31
N ARG A 219 -5.60 14.52 22.41
CA ARG A 219 -5.45 15.94 22.79
C ARG A 219 -6.73 16.60 23.25
N THR A 220 -7.86 16.14 22.75
CA THR A 220 -9.14 16.80 23.05
C THR A 220 -9.89 16.12 24.17
N ALA A 221 -9.40 14.98 24.69
CA ALA A 221 -10.06 14.17 25.73
C ALA A 221 -11.56 14.00 25.46
N GLN A 222 -11.91 13.80 24.17
CA GLN A 222 -13.31 13.74 23.74
C GLN A 222 -14.04 12.57 24.40
N SER A 223 -15.15 12.86 25.06
CA SER A 223 -16.09 11.84 25.51
C SER A 223 -16.85 11.28 24.30
N GLY A 224 -16.85 9.96 24.12
CA GLY A 224 -17.56 9.29 23.05
C GLY A 224 -16.73 8.23 22.34
N SER A 225 -17.35 7.49 21.44
CA SER A 225 -16.64 6.49 20.64
C SER A 225 -15.71 7.18 19.61
N ILE A 226 -14.66 6.50 19.22
CA ILE A 226 -13.72 7.02 18.20
C ILE A 226 -14.43 7.27 16.85
N GLU A 227 -15.53 6.56 16.56
CA GLU A 227 -16.38 6.81 15.40
C GLU A 227 -17.09 8.17 15.49
N THR A 228 -17.55 8.54 16.68
CA THR A 228 -18.15 9.87 16.94
C THR A 228 -17.11 10.96 16.73
N VAL A 229 -15.89 10.75 17.25
CA VAL A 229 -14.76 11.67 17.06
C VAL A 229 -14.44 11.84 15.58
N ALA A 230 -14.32 10.74 14.81
CA ALA A 230 -14.02 10.75 13.37
C ALA A 230 -15.06 11.52 12.53
N ASN A 231 -16.29 11.60 13.00
CA ASN A 231 -17.39 12.34 12.35
C ASN A 231 -17.55 13.78 12.86
N SER A 232 -16.82 14.18 13.89
CA SER A 232 -16.98 15.49 14.53
C SER A 232 -16.49 16.63 13.64
N ARG A 233 -17.14 17.80 13.76
CA ARG A 233 -16.67 19.03 13.09
C ARG A 233 -15.28 19.45 13.55
N GLY A 234 -14.96 19.20 14.83
CA GLY A 234 -13.66 19.51 15.42
C GLY A 234 -12.55 18.72 14.75
N PHE A 235 -12.70 17.40 14.59
CA PHE A 235 -11.74 16.56 13.88
C PHE A 235 -11.56 16.99 12.43
N ILE A 236 -12.65 17.27 11.71
CA ILE A 236 -12.57 17.72 10.32
C ILE A 236 -11.81 19.05 10.19
N SER A 237 -12.03 19.99 11.11
CA SER A 237 -11.28 21.25 11.17
C SER A 237 -9.80 21.03 11.46
N TYR A 238 -9.49 20.15 12.41
CA TYR A 238 -8.12 19.77 12.73
C TYR A 238 -7.41 19.12 11.52
N LEU A 239 -8.05 18.15 10.90
CA LEU A 239 -7.56 17.47 9.70
C LEU A 239 -7.24 18.46 8.56
N LYS A 240 -8.14 19.41 8.29
CA LYS A 240 -7.90 20.49 7.31
C LYS A 240 -6.67 21.33 7.64
N SER A 241 -6.43 21.62 8.92
CA SER A 241 -5.25 22.38 9.34
C SER A 241 -3.96 21.58 9.18
N VAL A 242 -3.96 20.30 9.58
CA VAL A 242 -2.81 19.40 9.42
C VAL A 242 -2.45 19.27 7.94
N GLU A 243 -3.45 19.06 7.08
CA GLU A 243 -3.26 18.75 5.66
C GLU A 243 -3.35 19.95 4.72
N LYS A 244 -3.35 21.15 5.24
CA LYS A 244 -3.42 22.41 4.46
C LYS A 244 -2.30 22.55 3.42
N ARG A 245 -1.18 21.86 3.61
CA ARG A 245 0.00 21.85 2.74
C ARG A 245 0.29 20.49 2.13
N ILE A 246 -0.69 19.60 2.14
CA ILE A 246 -0.56 18.31 1.48
C ILE A 246 -0.46 18.50 -0.04
N VAL A 247 0.45 17.78 -0.68
CA VAL A 247 0.55 17.73 -2.13
C VAL A 247 -0.34 16.59 -2.61
N TYR A 248 -1.39 16.91 -3.37
CA TYR A 248 -2.26 15.94 -3.99
C TYR A 248 -1.95 15.84 -5.49
N ASN A 249 -1.68 14.64 -5.97
CA ASN A 249 -1.34 14.38 -7.38
C ASN A 249 -1.62 12.91 -7.74
N THR A 250 -1.42 12.54 -9.00
CA THR A 250 -1.65 11.19 -9.51
C THR A 250 -0.86 10.11 -8.75
N ALA A 251 0.34 10.43 -8.20
CA ALA A 251 1.11 9.46 -7.41
C ALA A 251 0.43 9.17 -6.07
N VAL A 252 -0.14 10.18 -5.42
CA VAL A 252 -0.97 10.04 -4.21
C VAL A 252 -2.18 9.14 -4.47
N GLU A 253 -2.87 9.36 -5.58
CA GLU A 253 -4.05 8.58 -5.98
C GLU A 253 -3.72 7.11 -6.27
N LYS A 254 -2.56 6.85 -6.91
CA LYS A 254 -2.11 5.49 -7.26
C LYS A 254 -1.63 4.66 -6.08
N GLY A 255 -1.38 5.29 -4.91
CA GLY A 255 -1.05 4.58 -3.68
C GLY A 255 0.41 4.64 -3.27
N SER A 256 0.78 3.81 -2.28
CA SER A 256 2.05 3.89 -1.54
C SER A 256 3.28 3.79 -2.42
N SER A 257 3.38 2.75 -3.25
CA SER A 257 4.56 2.52 -4.10
C SER A 257 4.74 3.63 -5.15
N ALA A 258 3.64 4.14 -5.72
CA ALA A 258 3.69 5.24 -6.67
C ALA A 258 4.15 6.55 -6.02
N LEU A 259 3.74 6.80 -4.77
CA LEU A 259 4.17 7.98 -4.02
C LEU A 259 5.68 7.91 -3.70
N VAL A 260 6.19 6.75 -3.26
CA VAL A 260 7.63 6.53 -3.05
C VAL A 260 8.40 6.73 -4.35
N ALA A 261 7.96 6.16 -5.47
CA ALA A 261 8.58 6.34 -6.77
C ALA A 261 8.60 7.82 -7.21
N SER A 262 7.51 8.56 -6.96
CA SER A 262 7.43 10.01 -7.23
C SER A 262 8.40 10.82 -6.38
N PHE A 263 8.57 10.46 -5.10
CA PHE A 263 9.53 11.10 -4.22
C PHE A 263 10.98 10.85 -4.67
N VAL A 264 11.30 9.60 -5.03
CA VAL A 264 12.65 9.23 -5.50
C VAL A 264 13.00 9.95 -6.80
N ALA A 265 12.04 10.07 -7.73
CA ALA A 265 12.24 10.74 -9.00
C ALA A 265 12.47 12.25 -8.86
N ASP A 266 11.80 12.90 -7.90
CA ASP A 266 11.96 14.32 -7.62
C ASP A 266 11.71 14.63 -6.12
N PRO A 267 12.75 14.50 -5.26
CA PRO A 267 12.62 14.76 -3.83
C PRO A 267 12.31 16.22 -3.49
N SER A 268 12.51 17.16 -4.43
CA SER A 268 12.24 18.58 -4.21
C SER A 268 10.75 18.91 -4.09
N ARG A 269 9.90 18.04 -4.62
CA ARG A 269 8.43 18.17 -4.56
C ARG A 269 7.89 18.13 -3.15
N TYR A 270 8.61 17.46 -2.24
CA TYR A 270 8.13 17.17 -0.89
C TYR A 270 9.21 17.50 0.13
N ASP A 271 8.80 17.84 1.33
CA ASP A 271 9.70 17.90 2.48
C ASP A 271 9.84 16.53 3.11
N PHE A 272 8.74 15.78 3.09
CA PHE A 272 8.70 14.34 3.36
C PHE A 272 7.44 13.72 2.72
N ILE A 273 7.45 12.42 2.61
CA ILE A 273 6.24 11.62 2.32
C ILE A 273 6.04 10.60 3.43
N VAL A 274 4.80 10.18 3.63
CA VAL A 274 4.48 9.02 4.47
C VAL A 274 4.73 7.75 3.66
N ALA A 275 5.55 6.85 4.19
CA ALA A 275 5.92 5.59 3.57
C ALA A 275 5.93 4.46 4.61
N TYR A 276 5.97 3.22 4.17
CA TYR A 276 6.34 2.11 5.04
C TYR A 276 7.84 2.14 5.30
N GLU A 277 8.26 1.72 6.50
CA GLU A 277 9.68 1.60 6.84
C GLU A 277 10.44 0.74 5.82
N SER A 278 9.88 -0.41 5.45
CA SER A 278 10.48 -1.31 4.46
C SER A 278 10.74 -0.62 3.12
N ASP A 279 9.78 0.15 2.62
CA ASP A 279 9.96 0.93 1.38
C ASP A 279 11.00 2.05 1.59
N GLY A 280 10.94 2.77 2.72
CA GLY A 280 11.88 3.83 3.05
C GLY A 280 13.32 3.33 3.16
N LEU A 281 13.55 2.22 3.88
CA LEU A 281 14.87 1.63 4.03
C LEU A 281 15.40 1.03 2.73
N LYS A 282 14.52 0.49 1.88
CA LYS A 282 14.87 0.04 0.54
C LYS A 282 15.42 1.19 -0.31
N GLU A 283 14.82 2.36 -0.23
CA GLU A 283 15.34 3.54 -0.95
C GLU A 283 16.59 4.12 -0.31
N VAL A 284 16.71 4.11 1.03
CA VAL A 284 17.94 4.45 1.76
C VAL A 284 19.11 3.53 1.37
N SER A 285 18.84 2.23 1.15
CA SER A 285 19.90 1.28 0.73
C SER A 285 20.47 1.59 -0.66
N LYS A 286 19.68 2.21 -1.52
CA LYS A 286 20.09 2.62 -2.87
C LYS A 286 20.71 4.02 -2.88
N ASN A 287 20.26 4.89 -1.99
CA ASN A 287 20.71 6.28 -1.90
C ASN A 287 20.78 6.73 -0.44
N SER A 288 22.00 6.82 0.10
CA SER A 288 22.26 7.21 1.48
C SER A 288 21.87 8.66 1.83
N GLU A 289 21.52 9.47 0.83
CA GLU A 289 21.00 10.84 1.04
C GLU A 289 19.52 10.86 1.45
N PHE A 290 18.87 9.72 1.48
CA PHE A 290 17.54 9.59 2.08
C PHE A 290 17.63 9.20 3.56
N ALA A 291 16.58 9.52 4.30
CA ALA A 291 16.46 9.20 5.72
C ALA A 291 15.00 8.98 6.10
N VAL A 292 14.81 8.18 7.14
CA VAL A 292 13.49 7.94 7.74
C VAL A 292 13.35 8.65 9.08
N ILE A 293 12.12 9.09 9.41
CA ILE A 293 11.74 9.67 10.68
C ILE A 293 10.51 8.93 11.17
N TYR A 294 10.53 8.42 12.39
CA TYR A 294 9.36 7.75 12.98
C TYR A 294 8.50 8.79 13.67
N PRO A 295 7.20 8.91 13.31
CA PRO A 295 6.24 9.60 14.17
C PRO A 295 6.17 8.89 15.53
N ASN A 296 5.83 9.61 16.57
CA ASN A 296 5.77 9.05 17.92
C ASN A 296 4.43 9.40 18.59
N PRO A 297 3.50 8.43 18.72
CA PRO A 297 3.59 7.05 18.21
C PRO A 297 3.44 6.93 16.70
N THR A 298 3.81 5.77 16.13
CA THR A 298 3.53 5.40 14.75
C THR A 298 2.38 4.40 14.64
N ALA A 299 2.14 3.85 13.44
CA ALA A 299 1.19 2.76 13.19
C ALA A 299 1.86 1.64 12.40
N ASN A 300 1.51 0.39 12.71
CA ASN A 300 2.02 -0.77 12.01
C ASN A 300 1.14 -1.17 10.82
N SER A 301 1.77 -1.45 9.69
CA SER A 301 1.21 -2.28 8.64
C SER A 301 1.68 -3.71 8.85
N GLU A 302 0.83 -4.67 8.54
CA GLU A 302 1.07 -6.08 8.74
C GLU A 302 1.19 -6.82 7.41
N ASN A 303 2.15 -7.73 7.32
CA ASN A 303 2.19 -8.74 6.27
C ASN A 303 1.56 -10.00 6.84
N ALA A 304 0.24 -9.99 6.88
CA ALA A 304 -0.54 -11.13 7.28
C ALA A 304 -0.90 -11.99 6.07
N VAL A 305 -1.19 -13.26 6.33
CA VAL A 305 -1.77 -14.15 5.34
C VAL A 305 -3.04 -14.75 5.92
N ALA A 306 -4.14 -14.64 5.18
CA ALA A 306 -5.43 -15.23 5.46
C ALA A 306 -5.68 -16.41 4.51
N ALA A 307 -5.98 -17.59 5.03
CA ALA A 307 -6.60 -18.68 4.29
C ALA A 307 -8.11 -18.51 4.36
N LEU A 308 -8.76 -18.38 3.20
CA LEU A 308 -10.19 -18.17 3.14
C LEU A 308 -10.94 -19.51 3.10
N ASP A 309 -11.96 -19.67 3.94
CA ASP A 309 -12.84 -20.85 3.96
C ASP A 309 -14.07 -20.66 3.04
N GLY A 310 -13.82 -20.19 1.80
CA GLY A 310 -14.89 -19.96 0.83
C GLY A 310 -15.49 -21.26 0.28
N GLU A 311 -16.80 -21.26 -0.02
CA GLU A 311 -17.50 -22.40 -0.64
C GLU A 311 -17.02 -22.67 -2.07
N TRP A 312 -16.30 -21.74 -2.69
CA TRP A 312 -15.69 -21.89 -4.02
C TRP A 312 -14.41 -22.72 -4.03
N LEU A 313 -13.91 -23.14 -2.87
CA LEU A 313 -12.67 -23.90 -2.72
C LEU A 313 -12.98 -25.38 -2.45
N THR A 314 -12.22 -26.26 -3.09
CA THR A 314 -12.25 -27.68 -2.78
C THR A 314 -11.54 -27.97 -1.45
N PRO A 315 -11.78 -29.12 -0.81
CA PRO A 315 -11.06 -29.52 0.40
C PRO A 315 -9.52 -29.52 0.20
N GLU A 316 -9.05 -29.94 -0.96
CA GLU A 316 -7.63 -29.99 -1.33
C GLU A 316 -7.05 -28.57 -1.42
N GLN A 317 -7.78 -27.62 -2.00
CA GLN A 317 -7.37 -26.22 -2.07
C GLN A 317 -7.29 -25.57 -0.69
N LYS A 318 -8.24 -25.87 0.22
CA LYS A 318 -8.21 -25.42 1.61
C LYS A 318 -7.00 -26.01 2.35
N ALA A 319 -6.73 -27.30 2.15
CA ALA A 319 -5.56 -27.95 2.73
C ALA A 319 -4.24 -27.33 2.21
N GLY A 320 -4.15 -27.04 0.90
CA GLY A 320 -3.01 -26.37 0.30
C GLY A 320 -2.79 -24.95 0.83
N ALA A 321 -3.86 -24.15 0.99
CA ALA A 321 -3.79 -22.83 1.59
C ALA A 321 -3.27 -22.87 3.03
N ASN A 322 -3.74 -23.83 3.84
CA ASN A 322 -3.24 -24.04 5.19
C ASN A 322 -1.77 -24.50 5.23
N ALA A 323 -1.35 -25.33 4.25
CA ALA A 323 0.05 -25.73 4.12
C ALA A 323 0.95 -24.52 3.81
N PHE A 324 0.50 -23.60 2.94
CA PHE A 324 1.23 -22.38 2.65
C PHE A 324 1.35 -21.43 3.86
N ILE A 325 0.29 -21.25 4.65
CA ILE A 325 0.37 -20.48 5.92
C ILE A 325 1.40 -21.12 6.88
N LYS A 326 1.39 -22.44 7.01
CA LYS A 326 2.36 -23.17 7.86
C LYS A 326 3.79 -22.99 7.34
N PHE A 327 4.00 -23.01 6.03
CA PHE A 327 5.29 -22.74 5.41
C PHE A 327 5.77 -21.31 5.73
N LEU A 328 4.94 -20.31 5.56
CA LEU A 328 5.27 -18.92 5.88
C LEU A 328 5.52 -18.68 7.39
N ALA A 329 5.02 -19.55 8.26
CA ALA A 329 5.26 -19.47 9.69
C ALA A 329 6.64 -19.98 10.12
N GLN A 330 7.42 -20.58 9.20
CA GLN A 330 8.77 -21.06 9.51
C GLN A 330 9.74 -19.88 9.68
N PRO A 331 10.80 -20.03 10.49
CA PRO A 331 11.78 -18.97 10.74
C PRO A 331 12.48 -18.45 9.47
N GLU A 332 12.57 -19.28 8.44
CA GLU A 332 13.19 -18.95 7.14
C GLU A 332 12.44 -17.81 6.45
N ALA A 333 11.12 -17.88 6.37
CA ALA A 333 10.31 -16.84 5.76
C ALA A 333 10.44 -15.48 6.48
N ALA A 334 10.58 -15.53 7.82
CA ALA A 334 10.84 -14.34 8.63
C ALA A 334 12.23 -13.74 8.36
N ARG A 335 13.27 -14.60 8.22
CA ARG A 335 14.64 -14.17 7.85
C ARG A 335 14.70 -13.55 6.46
N ASP A 336 13.97 -14.11 5.50
CA ASP A 336 13.88 -13.52 4.16
C ASP A 336 13.17 -12.17 4.18
N GLY A 337 12.19 -12.00 5.05
CA GLY A 337 11.54 -10.71 5.28
C GLY A 337 12.50 -9.61 5.74
N LEU A 338 13.53 -9.95 6.52
CA LEU A 338 14.58 -8.99 6.92
C LEU A 338 15.38 -8.46 5.72
N LYS A 339 15.63 -9.27 4.69
CA LYS A 339 16.32 -8.85 3.45
C LYS A 339 15.51 -7.78 2.70
N GLU A 340 14.19 -7.84 2.78
CA GLU A 340 13.26 -6.84 2.23
C GLU A 340 12.91 -5.73 3.24
N HIS A 341 13.69 -5.59 4.32
CA HIS A 341 13.57 -4.59 5.38
C HIS A 341 12.26 -4.64 6.19
N PHE A 342 11.58 -5.77 6.20
CA PHE A 342 10.45 -6.00 7.09
C PHE A 342 10.91 -6.43 8.48
N ARG A 343 10.06 -6.21 9.48
CA ARG A 343 10.29 -6.66 10.86
C ARG A 343 9.56 -7.97 11.13
N PRO A 344 10.27 -9.03 11.48
CA PRO A 344 9.65 -10.29 11.90
C PRO A 344 8.77 -10.09 13.13
N VAL A 345 7.63 -10.80 13.18
CA VAL A 345 6.79 -10.86 14.38
C VAL A 345 7.31 -11.94 15.34
N ARG A 346 7.84 -13.03 14.77
CA ARG A 346 8.43 -14.16 15.50
C ARG A 346 9.57 -14.77 14.68
N GLY A 347 10.41 -15.57 15.34
CA GLY A 347 11.36 -16.47 14.66
C GLY A 347 12.66 -15.84 14.16
N ALA A 348 12.81 -14.51 14.19
CA ALA A 348 14.07 -13.83 13.89
C ALA A 348 14.18 -12.53 14.67
N SER A 349 15.37 -12.18 15.12
CA SER A 349 15.67 -10.86 15.67
C SER A 349 16.04 -9.89 14.55
N LEU A 350 15.92 -8.57 14.81
CA LEU A 350 16.42 -7.55 13.89
C LEU A 350 17.93 -7.77 13.72
N SER A 351 18.34 -7.95 12.47
CA SER A 351 19.74 -8.22 12.15
C SER A 351 20.56 -6.94 12.14
N SER A 352 21.88 -7.08 12.26
CA SER A 352 22.85 -6.01 12.04
C SER A 352 22.67 -5.36 10.65
N GLU A 353 22.13 -6.12 9.68
CA GLU A 353 21.85 -5.62 8.35
C GLU A 353 20.82 -4.49 8.32
N ILE A 354 19.79 -4.52 9.20
CA ILE A 354 18.84 -3.40 9.33
C ILE A 354 19.40 -2.29 10.21
N SER A 355 20.11 -2.65 11.29
CA SER A 355 20.69 -1.69 12.25
C SER A 355 21.72 -0.74 11.58
N ARG A 356 22.35 -1.15 10.47
CA ARG A 356 23.26 -0.28 9.68
C ARG A 356 22.61 1.02 9.19
N TYR A 357 21.28 1.09 9.11
CA TYR A 357 20.55 2.29 8.71
C TYR A 357 20.29 3.28 9.86
N SER A 358 20.89 3.08 11.05
CA SER A 358 20.72 3.97 12.21
C SER A 358 21.12 5.42 11.90
N THR A 359 22.19 5.63 11.11
CA THR A 359 22.63 6.96 10.65
C THR A 359 21.62 7.65 9.72
N ASN A 360 20.74 6.87 9.09
CA ASN A 360 19.63 7.34 8.25
C ASN A 360 18.30 7.37 9.00
N GLY A 361 18.33 7.18 10.33
CA GLY A 361 17.19 7.36 11.21
C GLY A 361 16.44 6.08 11.58
N PHE A 362 16.93 4.90 11.18
CA PHE A 362 16.38 3.63 11.65
C PHE A 362 16.39 3.55 13.19
N ARG A 363 15.33 3.01 13.78
CA ARG A 363 15.20 2.76 15.20
C ARG A 363 14.78 1.29 15.43
N GLU A 364 15.46 0.61 16.34
CA GLU A 364 15.09 -0.77 16.71
C GLU A 364 13.73 -0.83 17.40
N SER A 365 13.48 0.11 18.29
CA SER A 365 12.23 0.25 19.04
C SER A 365 11.48 1.53 18.70
N TYR A 366 10.17 1.48 18.76
CA TYR A 366 9.25 2.59 18.56
C TYR A 366 7.92 2.30 19.26
N SER A 367 7.17 3.35 19.58
CA SER A 367 5.78 3.22 20.06
C SER A 367 4.82 3.19 18.88
N SER A 368 3.77 2.37 18.97
CA SER A 368 2.69 2.34 17.97
C SER A 368 1.33 2.45 18.62
N ILE A 369 0.38 3.05 17.88
CA ILE A 369 -1.03 3.07 18.31
C ILE A 369 -1.67 1.69 18.08
N GLU A 370 -2.72 1.41 18.82
CA GLU A 370 -3.76 0.47 18.43
C GLU A 370 -4.63 1.14 17.35
N LEU A 371 -4.93 0.40 16.27
CA LEU A 371 -5.66 1.00 15.15
C LEU A 371 -7.13 1.19 15.51
N PRO A 372 -7.70 2.38 15.23
CA PRO A 372 -9.14 2.59 15.31
C PRO A 372 -9.90 1.58 14.45
N PRO A 373 -11.14 1.21 14.83
CA PRO A 373 -11.98 0.31 14.04
C PRO A 373 -12.18 0.81 12.59
N TYR A 374 -12.37 -0.15 11.67
CA TYR A 374 -12.60 0.15 10.25
C TYR A 374 -13.67 1.24 10.03
N ALA A 375 -14.78 1.21 10.79
CA ALA A 375 -15.87 2.16 10.66
C ALA A 375 -15.41 3.61 10.86
N ALA A 376 -14.62 3.87 11.91
CA ALA A 376 -14.06 5.19 12.21
C ALA A 376 -13.10 5.65 11.09
N LEU A 377 -12.18 4.78 10.69
CA LEU A 377 -11.19 5.10 9.66
C LEU A 377 -11.83 5.32 8.28
N ASN A 378 -12.82 4.51 7.94
CA ASN A 378 -13.56 4.66 6.69
C ASN A 378 -14.36 5.97 6.66
N ALA A 379 -15.02 6.34 7.77
CA ALA A 379 -15.70 7.63 7.89
C ALA A 379 -14.72 8.81 7.72
N ALA A 380 -13.60 8.78 8.41
CA ALA A 380 -12.53 9.78 8.29
C ALA A 380 -11.99 9.88 6.86
N ALA A 381 -11.76 8.75 6.19
CA ALA A 381 -11.25 8.70 4.81
C ALA A 381 -12.24 9.29 3.79
N PHE A 382 -13.54 9.05 3.95
CA PHE A 382 -14.55 9.70 3.10
C PHE A 382 -14.59 11.22 3.32
N LYS A 383 -14.48 11.68 4.57
CA LYS A 383 -14.39 13.12 4.89
C LYS A 383 -13.13 13.72 4.28
N TRP A 384 -11.99 13.04 4.40
CA TRP A 384 -10.74 13.45 3.77
C TRP A 384 -10.91 13.64 2.25
N ARG A 385 -11.51 12.67 1.55
CA ARG A 385 -11.75 12.76 0.11
C ARG A 385 -12.58 13.97 -0.28
N ILE A 386 -13.61 14.29 0.51
CA ILE A 386 -14.52 15.42 0.22
C ILE A 386 -13.87 16.76 0.55
N GLU A 387 -13.15 16.83 1.67
CA GLU A 387 -12.74 18.11 2.27
C GLU A 387 -11.30 18.51 1.91
N ILE A 388 -10.45 17.55 1.53
CA ILE A 388 -9.04 17.75 1.22
C ILE A 388 -8.77 17.50 -0.27
N ALA A 389 -8.96 16.28 -0.77
CA ALA A 389 -8.59 15.88 -2.12
C ALA A 389 -9.27 16.72 -3.21
N LYS A 390 -10.56 17.05 -3.06
CA LYS A 390 -11.31 17.87 -4.05
C LYS A 390 -10.91 19.34 -4.09
N LYS A 391 -10.16 19.84 -3.12
CA LYS A 391 -9.76 21.26 -3.06
C LYS A 391 -8.33 21.50 -3.55
N SER A 392 -7.61 20.45 -3.82
CA SER A 392 -6.20 20.50 -4.23
C SER A 392 -6.02 20.34 -5.76
N GLY A 393 -7.12 20.24 -6.52
CA GLY A 393 -7.15 20.12 -7.97
C GLY A 393 -7.45 21.44 -8.69
#